data_d4b8fdf6f74bec665565969096554629
#
_entry.id   d4b8fdf6f74bec665565969096554629
#
_cell.length_a   1.000
_cell.length_b   1.000
_cell.length_c   1.000
_cell.angle_alpha   90.00
_cell.angle_beta   90.00
_cell.angle_gamma   90.00
#
_symmetry.space_group_name_H-M   'P 1'
#
loop_
_entity.id
_entity.type
_entity.pdbx_description
1 polymer ?
#
loop_
_entity_poly.entity_id
_entity_poly.type
_entity_poly.pdbx_seq_one_letter_code
_entity_poly.pdbx_strand_id
1 'polypeptide(L)'
;MKIRGAVLEEIGRPRPFAESKPISISELDLAPPGPGEVLVRIEAAGLCHSDLSVVDGNRVRPVPMLLGHEAAGRVETVGDGVDDLPVGTRVVMTFLPRCGDCAGCLTDGQMPCIPGSAANNAGTLLGGGARLDRAGSEVKHHLGVSGFATHAVVSRKSVVAVDDDIPADVAAVLGCAVLTGGGAVLNAGRPRPGQSVMVIGLGGVGMASILTAVSVGAGEVIGIDGVPDKLAVARELGATQTFSPAEREERGVKADIVIEAAGNARAFEAAVAATAPGGTTVTVGLPAPDARSSISPLGLVAEARTIIGSYLGSAVPSRDIPLYAQMWREGRLPVEKLISSRIGLADVNRGMDELADGKAIRQVITF
;
A
#
# COMPACT_ATOMS: atom_id res chain seq x y z
N MET A 1 10.29 -6.95 -25.65
CA MET A 1 11.59 -7.24 -25.02
C MET A 1 11.46 -8.39 -24.03
N LYS A 2 12.55 -9.10 -23.70
CA LYS A 2 12.53 -10.11 -22.64
C LYS A 2 12.77 -9.46 -21.29
N ILE A 3 11.99 -9.86 -20.29
CA ILE A 3 12.12 -9.43 -18.89
C ILE A 3 12.13 -10.63 -17.95
N ARG A 4 12.58 -10.46 -16.72
CA ARG A 4 12.43 -11.44 -15.65
C ARG A 4 11.42 -10.93 -14.63
N GLY A 5 10.48 -11.77 -14.22
CA GLY A 5 9.43 -11.39 -13.29
C GLY A 5 8.95 -12.53 -12.40
N ALA A 6 8.32 -12.18 -11.28
CA ALA A 6 7.75 -13.09 -10.30
C ALA A 6 6.25 -13.31 -10.59
N VAL A 7 5.95 -14.44 -11.22
CA VAL A 7 4.61 -14.82 -11.68
C VAL A 7 3.94 -15.72 -10.66
N LEU A 8 2.78 -15.32 -10.15
CA LEU A 8 1.90 -16.19 -9.38
C LEU A 8 1.21 -17.17 -10.33
N GLU A 9 1.48 -18.47 -10.16
CA GLU A 9 0.97 -19.54 -11.00
C GLU A 9 -0.36 -20.10 -10.47
N GLU A 10 -0.46 -20.22 -9.16
CA GLU A 10 -1.59 -20.84 -8.48
C GLU A 10 -1.84 -20.15 -7.13
N ILE A 11 -3.10 -19.87 -6.88
CA ILE A 11 -3.57 -19.24 -5.63
C ILE A 11 -3.80 -20.31 -4.56
N GLY A 12 -3.43 -20.03 -3.32
CA GLY A 12 -3.79 -20.84 -2.16
C GLY A 12 -2.93 -22.08 -1.96
N ARG A 13 -1.73 -22.15 -2.55
CA ARG A 13 -0.76 -23.18 -2.18
C ARG A 13 -0.42 -23.10 -0.68
N PRO A 14 -0.19 -24.26 -0.02
CA PRO A 14 0.08 -24.27 1.42
C PRO A 14 1.43 -23.59 1.74
N ARG A 15 1.52 -23.04 2.94
CA ARG A 15 2.78 -22.59 3.54
C ARG A 15 3.61 -23.79 4.03
N PRO A 16 4.96 -23.64 4.06
CA PRO A 16 5.73 -22.43 3.69
C PRO A 16 5.83 -22.23 2.17
N PHE A 17 5.66 -21.00 1.72
CA PHE A 17 5.73 -20.65 0.30
C PHE A 17 7.13 -20.83 -0.30
N ALA A 18 8.17 -20.77 0.52
CA ALA A 18 9.55 -21.10 0.13
C ALA A 18 9.66 -22.55 -0.41
N GLU A 19 8.80 -23.47 0.06
CA GLU A 19 8.75 -24.88 -0.35
C GLU A 19 7.72 -25.10 -1.46
N SER A 20 6.48 -24.64 -1.28
CA SER A 20 5.37 -24.84 -2.21
C SER A 20 5.48 -24.04 -3.50
N LYS A 21 6.27 -22.93 -3.47
CA LYS A 21 6.62 -22.07 -4.61
C LYS A 21 5.42 -21.68 -5.49
N PRO A 22 4.41 -20.99 -4.92
CA PRO A 22 3.28 -20.49 -5.73
C PRO A 22 3.73 -19.45 -6.75
N ILE A 23 4.86 -18.76 -6.51
CA ILE A 23 5.43 -17.73 -7.37
C ILE A 23 6.66 -18.31 -8.08
N SER A 24 6.65 -18.30 -9.41
CA SER A 24 7.79 -18.68 -10.25
C SER A 24 8.55 -17.44 -10.73
N ILE A 25 9.89 -17.52 -10.81
CA ILE A 25 10.68 -16.50 -11.49
C ILE A 25 10.80 -16.91 -12.96
N SER A 26 10.11 -16.19 -13.81
CA SER A 26 9.94 -16.52 -15.23
C SER A 26 10.53 -15.44 -16.14
N GLU A 27 10.99 -15.86 -17.32
CA GLU A 27 11.21 -14.97 -18.45
C GLU A 27 9.87 -14.71 -19.14
N LEU A 28 9.59 -13.45 -19.43
CA LEU A 28 8.36 -12.99 -20.07
C LEU A 28 8.70 -12.11 -21.26
N ASP A 29 7.81 -12.11 -22.24
CA ASP A 29 7.80 -11.12 -23.31
C ASP A 29 6.98 -9.91 -22.85
N LEU A 30 7.63 -8.75 -22.79
CA LEU A 30 6.98 -7.46 -22.50
C LEU A 30 6.81 -6.71 -23.82
N ALA A 31 5.56 -6.42 -24.19
CA ALA A 31 5.24 -5.59 -25.33
C ALA A 31 5.67 -4.13 -25.10
N PRO A 32 5.96 -3.35 -26.14
CA PRO A 32 6.23 -1.92 -26.00
C PRO A 32 5.03 -1.17 -25.42
N PRO A 33 5.25 0.02 -24.81
CA PRO A 33 4.15 0.84 -24.33
C PRO A 33 3.24 1.30 -25.48
N GLY A 34 1.94 1.15 -25.29
CA GLY A 34 0.91 1.70 -26.17
C GLY A 34 0.60 3.17 -25.85
N PRO A 35 -0.39 3.77 -26.55
CA PRO A 35 -0.79 5.16 -26.30
C PRO A 35 -1.16 5.38 -24.82
N GLY A 36 -0.61 6.43 -24.20
CA GLY A 36 -0.82 6.78 -22.81
C GLY A 36 -0.14 5.86 -21.80
N GLU A 37 0.77 4.99 -22.24
CA GLU A 37 1.54 4.08 -21.39
C GLU A 37 3.02 4.45 -21.34
N VAL A 38 3.73 3.93 -20.36
CA VAL A 38 5.17 4.15 -20.18
C VAL A 38 5.87 2.82 -19.85
N LEU A 39 7.06 2.62 -20.39
CA LEU A 39 7.98 1.55 -20.01
C LEU A 39 8.88 2.07 -18.89
N VAL A 40 8.89 1.36 -17.78
CA VAL A 40 9.70 1.68 -16.60
C VAL A 40 10.67 0.53 -16.32
N ARG A 41 11.96 0.83 -16.22
CA ARG A 41 12.97 -0.06 -15.65
C ARG A 41 12.86 0.04 -14.13
N ILE A 42 12.49 -1.07 -13.49
CA ILE A 42 12.28 -1.12 -12.04
C ILE A 42 13.64 -1.08 -11.32
N GLU A 43 13.73 -0.26 -10.29
CA GLU A 43 14.90 -0.18 -9.40
C GLU A 43 14.62 -0.80 -8.03
N ALA A 44 13.36 -0.67 -7.55
CA ALA A 44 12.93 -1.23 -6.28
C ALA A 44 11.42 -1.53 -6.27
N ALA A 45 11.02 -2.58 -5.53
CA ALA A 45 9.60 -2.93 -5.36
C ALA A 45 9.33 -3.47 -3.95
N GLY A 46 8.30 -2.94 -3.29
CA GLY A 46 7.91 -3.33 -1.93
C GLY A 46 6.97 -4.54 -1.90
N LEU A 47 7.22 -5.48 -0.97
CA LEU A 47 6.30 -6.57 -0.65
C LEU A 47 5.22 -6.08 0.30
N CYS A 48 3.96 -6.35 -0.01
CA CYS A 48 2.81 -5.90 0.76
C CYS A 48 1.84 -7.05 1.07
N HIS A 49 1.06 -6.88 2.14
CA HIS A 49 -0.04 -7.81 2.46
C HIS A 49 -1.09 -7.92 1.34
N SER A 50 -1.20 -6.92 0.47
CA SER A 50 -2.08 -7.00 -0.71
C SER A 50 -1.57 -8.00 -1.74
N ASP A 51 -0.23 -8.17 -1.88
CA ASP A 51 0.34 -9.25 -2.69
C ASP A 51 0.11 -10.62 -2.01
N LEU A 52 0.40 -10.70 -0.71
CA LEU A 52 0.21 -11.91 0.09
C LEU A 52 -1.25 -12.39 0.04
N SER A 53 -2.24 -11.49 0.12
CA SER A 53 -3.66 -11.85 0.11
C SER A 53 -4.14 -12.41 -1.24
N VAL A 54 -3.40 -12.19 -2.32
CA VAL A 54 -3.63 -12.89 -3.59
C VAL A 54 -2.96 -14.28 -3.58
N VAL A 55 -1.75 -14.37 -3.05
CA VAL A 55 -0.99 -15.63 -2.96
C VAL A 55 -1.72 -16.66 -2.09
N ASP A 56 -2.22 -16.25 -0.93
CA ASP A 56 -2.88 -17.12 0.06
C ASP A 56 -4.37 -17.40 -0.25
N GLY A 57 -4.95 -16.70 -1.24
CA GLY A 57 -6.34 -16.90 -1.67
C GLY A 57 -7.39 -16.06 -0.93
N ASN A 58 -7.00 -15.23 0.03
CA ASN A 58 -7.92 -14.30 0.70
C ASN A 58 -8.51 -13.28 -0.29
N ARG A 59 -7.81 -13.03 -1.40
CA ARG A 59 -8.28 -12.17 -2.47
C ARG A 59 -8.03 -12.80 -3.83
N VAL A 60 -9.04 -13.47 -4.38
CA VAL A 60 -8.96 -14.17 -5.66
C VAL A 60 -8.75 -13.17 -6.80
N ARG A 61 -7.76 -13.44 -7.66
CA ARG A 61 -7.44 -12.70 -8.89
C ARG A 61 -7.19 -13.68 -10.03
N PRO A 62 -7.31 -13.24 -11.30
CA PRO A 62 -6.98 -14.10 -12.43
C PRO A 62 -5.48 -14.43 -12.45
N VAL A 63 -5.13 -15.71 -12.66
CA VAL A 63 -3.76 -16.18 -12.80
C VAL A 63 -3.57 -16.88 -14.17
N PRO A 64 -2.34 -16.95 -14.73
CA PRO A 64 -1.07 -16.49 -14.15
C PRO A 64 -0.99 -14.96 -14.09
N MET A 65 -0.36 -14.42 -13.03
CA MET A 65 -0.30 -12.97 -12.78
C MET A 65 1.11 -12.55 -12.36
N LEU A 66 1.67 -11.53 -13.00
CA LEU A 66 2.93 -10.91 -12.55
C LEU A 66 2.64 -9.98 -11.38
N LEU A 67 3.17 -10.32 -10.19
CA LEU A 67 2.91 -9.64 -8.94
C LEU A 67 3.63 -8.28 -8.80
N GLY A 68 3.39 -7.63 -7.66
CA GLY A 68 3.99 -6.35 -7.27
C GLY A 68 3.12 -5.14 -7.67
N HIS A 69 2.74 -4.34 -6.69
CA HIS A 69 1.89 -3.17 -6.91
C HIS A 69 2.47 -1.88 -6.29
N GLU A 70 3.63 -1.99 -5.68
CA GLU A 70 4.39 -0.91 -5.04
C GLU A 70 5.81 -0.96 -5.59
N ALA A 71 6.18 0.01 -6.42
CA ALA A 71 7.48 0.02 -7.08
C ALA A 71 7.95 1.43 -7.42
N ALA A 72 9.24 1.56 -7.68
CA ALA A 72 9.87 2.74 -8.26
C ALA A 72 10.90 2.32 -9.30
N GLY A 73 11.12 3.20 -10.28
CA GLY A 73 12.07 2.93 -11.35
C GLY A 73 12.28 4.14 -12.24
N ARG A 74 12.90 3.93 -13.39
CA ARG A 74 13.18 4.98 -14.37
C ARG A 74 12.42 4.74 -15.67
N VAL A 75 11.86 5.79 -16.20
CA VAL A 75 11.22 5.79 -17.51
C VAL A 75 12.27 5.52 -18.58
N GLU A 76 12.06 4.50 -19.42
CA GLU A 76 12.93 4.17 -20.54
C GLU A 76 12.31 4.52 -21.89
N THR A 77 10.99 4.39 -22.01
CA THR A 77 10.26 4.70 -23.23
C THR A 77 8.85 5.16 -22.87
N VAL A 78 8.30 6.06 -23.64
CA VAL A 78 6.92 6.53 -23.52
C VAL A 78 6.13 6.18 -24.78
N GLY A 79 4.86 5.85 -24.62
CA GLY A 79 3.92 5.67 -25.71
C GLY A 79 3.34 7.00 -26.21
N ASP A 80 2.62 6.95 -27.32
CA ASP A 80 2.00 8.11 -27.92
C ASP A 80 1.10 8.86 -26.93
N GLY A 81 1.14 10.19 -26.96
CA GLY A 81 0.35 11.06 -26.09
C GLY A 81 0.88 11.20 -24.66
N VAL A 82 2.10 10.75 -24.38
CA VAL A 82 2.82 11.00 -23.12
C VAL A 82 3.92 12.02 -23.37
N ASP A 83 3.60 13.30 -23.20
CA ASP A 83 4.50 14.42 -23.49
C ASP A 83 5.06 15.10 -22.23
N ASP A 84 4.51 14.72 -21.07
CA ASP A 84 4.80 15.34 -19.76
C ASP A 84 5.76 14.53 -18.86
N LEU A 85 6.38 13.47 -19.41
CA LEU A 85 7.25 12.57 -18.63
C LEU A 85 8.52 12.22 -19.43
N PRO A 86 9.64 12.95 -19.24
CA PRO A 86 10.90 12.68 -19.93
C PRO A 86 11.47 11.31 -19.65
N VAL A 87 12.13 10.70 -20.65
CA VAL A 87 12.96 9.50 -20.47
C VAL A 87 14.06 9.80 -19.47
N GLY A 88 14.36 8.82 -18.60
CA GLY A 88 15.31 8.93 -17.49
C GLY A 88 14.69 9.42 -16.17
N THR A 89 13.49 10.00 -16.19
CA THR A 89 12.81 10.45 -14.97
C THR A 89 12.57 9.29 -14.01
N ARG A 90 12.91 9.46 -12.72
CA ARG A 90 12.50 8.51 -11.67
C ARG A 90 11.02 8.67 -11.37
N VAL A 91 10.33 7.57 -11.25
CA VAL A 91 8.89 7.54 -10.96
C VAL A 91 8.57 6.60 -9.80
N VAL A 92 7.59 7.00 -9.00
CA VAL A 92 6.87 6.16 -8.07
C VAL A 92 5.67 5.57 -8.79
N MET A 93 5.46 4.27 -8.68
CA MET A 93 4.33 3.55 -9.28
C MET A 93 3.24 3.33 -8.25
N THR A 94 1.99 3.59 -8.63
CA THR A 94 0.83 3.47 -7.76
C THR A 94 -0.19 2.50 -8.33
N PHE A 95 -0.73 1.65 -7.47
CA PHE A 95 -1.62 0.56 -7.87
C PHE A 95 -3.03 1.00 -8.29
N LEU A 96 -3.41 2.24 -8.05
CA LEU A 96 -4.68 2.78 -8.49
C LEU A 96 -4.45 3.97 -9.41
N PRO A 97 -4.51 3.78 -10.75
CA PRO A 97 -4.44 4.89 -11.68
C PRO A 97 -5.64 5.82 -11.46
N ARG A 98 -5.45 7.12 -11.68
CA ARG A 98 -6.54 8.10 -11.67
C ARG A 98 -6.75 8.63 -13.09
N CYS A 99 -7.85 8.22 -13.75
CA CYS A 99 -8.16 8.68 -15.10
C CYS A 99 -8.31 10.22 -15.19
N GLY A 100 -8.80 10.82 -14.10
CA GLY A 100 -8.91 12.28 -13.98
C GLY A 100 -10.35 12.82 -14.13
N ASP A 101 -11.23 12.08 -14.79
CA ASP A 101 -12.54 12.56 -15.26
C ASP A 101 -13.75 11.77 -14.74
N CYS A 102 -13.55 10.56 -14.19
CA CYS A 102 -14.67 9.80 -13.63
C CYS A 102 -15.18 10.37 -12.30
N ALA A 103 -16.41 10.02 -11.91
CA ALA A 103 -17.00 10.47 -10.67
C ALA A 103 -16.11 10.21 -9.44
N GLY A 104 -15.40 9.07 -9.39
CA GLY A 104 -14.44 8.79 -8.31
C GLY A 104 -13.24 9.73 -8.30
N CYS A 105 -12.68 10.08 -9.46
CA CYS A 105 -11.56 11.01 -9.54
C CYS A 105 -11.92 12.45 -9.17
N LEU A 106 -13.18 12.85 -9.35
CA LEU A 106 -13.67 14.18 -9.03
C LEU A 106 -13.96 14.41 -7.54
N THR A 107 -13.78 13.38 -6.69
CA THR A 107 -14.01 13.48 -5.23
C THR A 107 -12.76 13.81 -4.41
N ASP A 108 -11.71 14.30 -5.03
CA ASP A 108 -10.44 14.63 -4.36
C ASP A 108 -9.86 13.49 -3.48
N GLY A 109 -9.93 12.27 -4.01
CA GLY A 109 -9.37 11.07 -3.35
C GLY A 109 -10.33 10.31 -2.44
N GLN A 110 -11.51 10.83 -2.12
CA GLN A 110 -12.49 10.14 -1.26
C GLN A 110 -12.97 8.82 -1.88
N MET A 111 -13.15 8.79 -3.20
CA MET A 111 -13.53 7.57 -3.92
C MET A 111 -12.39 7.08 -4.82
N PRO A 112 -12.23 5.77 -4.97
CA PRO A 112 -11.29 5.22 -5.94
C PRO A 112 -11.70 5.54 -7.38
N CYS A 113 -10.72 5.54 -8.29
CA CYS A 113 -10.97 5.66 -9.72
C CYS A 113 -11.80 4.48 -10.23
N ILE A 114 -12.97 4.74 -10.82
CA ILE A 114 -13.90 3.69 -11.26
C ILE A 114 -13.28 2.83 -12.37
N PRO A 115 -12.81 3.37 -13.52
CA PRO A 115 -12.19 2.53 -14.56
C PRO A 115 -10.86 1.91 -14.10
N GLY A 116 -10.10 2.58 -13.22
CA GLY A 116 -8.88 1.99 -12.64
C GLY A 116 -9.18 0.78 -11.77
N SER A 117 -10.21 0.83 -10.94
CA SER A 117 -10.64 -0.31 -10.13
C SER A 117 -11.14 -1.47 -11.00
N ALA A 118 -11.86 -1.19 -12.07
CA ALA A 118 -12.32 -2.20 -13.03
C ALA A 118 -11.15 -2.90 -13.72
N ALA A 119 -10.16 -2.14 -14.22
CA ALA A 119 -8.95 -2.67 -14.84
C ALA A 119 -8.15 -3.54 -13.85
N ASN A 120 -7.97 -3.08 -12.61
CA ASN A 120 -7.30 -3.84 -11.56
C ASN A 120 -7.98 -5.18 -11.25
N ASN A 121 -9.32 -5.22 -11.25
CA ASN A 121 -10.06 -6.46 -11.04
C ASN A 121 -9.93 -7.43 -12.21
N ALA A 122 -9.84 -6.91 -13.43
CA ALA A 122 -9.66 -7.71 -14.66
C ALA A 122 -8.20 -8.19 -14.86
N GLY A 123 -7.23 -7.64 -14.10
CA GLY A 123 -5.81 -7.92 -14.29
C GLY A 123 -5.24 -7.30 -15.57
N THR A 124 -5.75 -6.10 -15.94
CA THR A 124 -5.34 -5.35 -17.13
C THR A 124 -4.78 -3.98 -16.77
N LEU A 125 -4.22 -3.27 -17.76
CA LEU A 125 -3.89 -1.86 -17.63
C LEU A 125 -5.15 -0.97 -17.76
N LEU A 126 -5.05 0.28 -17.30
CA LEU A 126 -6.08 1.30 -17.57
C LEU A 126 -6.18 1.51 -19.10
N GLY A 127 -7.31 1.33 -19.68
CA GLY A 127 -7.50 1.31 -21.14
C GLY A 127 -7.65 -0.11 -21.71
N GLY A 128 -7.40 -1.13 -20.91
CA GLY A 128 -7.57 -2.53 -21.25
C GLY A 128 -6.30 -3.21 -21.77
N GLY A 129 -6.40 -4.53 -21.91
CA GLY A 129 -5.30 -5.38 -22.41
C GLY A 129 -4.21 -5.67 -21.39
N ALA A 130 -3.36 -6.64 -21.73
CA ALA A 130 -2.13 -6.97 -21.05
C ALA A 130 -0.93 -6.70 -21.97
N ARG A 131 0.22 -6.42 -21.37
CA ARG A 131 1.48 -6.21 -22.09
C ARG A 131 2.46 -7.37 -21.87
N LEU A 132 2.02 -8.39 -21.17
CA LEU A 132 2.82 -9.52 -20.73
C LEU A 132 2.37 -10.80 -21.42
N ASP A 133 3.32 -11.52 -22.00
CA ASP A 133 3.12 -12.83 -22.60
C ASP A 133 4.19 -13.81 -22.12
N ARG A 134 3.83 -15.07 -22.01
CA ARG A 134 4.75 -16.17 -21.77
C ARG A 134 4.45 -17.30 -22.72
N ALA A 135 5.32 -17.48 -23.72
CA ALA A 135 5.21 -18.54 -24.73
C ALA A 135 3.84 -18.59 -25.45
N GLY A 136 3.27 -17.42 -25.79
CA GLY A 136 1.97 -17.31 -26.48
C GLY A 136 0.77 -17.30 -25.55
N SER A 137 0.98 -17.22 -24.23
CA SER A 137 -0.07 -17.14 -23.22
C SER A 137 0.00 -15.83 -22.46
N GLU A 138 -1.13 -15.13 -22.38
CA GLU A 138 -1.24 -13.86 -21.65
C GLU A 138 -0.96 -14.05 -20.15
N VAL A 139 -0.14 -13.18 -19.59
CA VAL A 139 0.07 -13.04 -18.13
C VAL A 139 -0.61 -11.77 -17.65
N LYS A 140 -1.40 -11.89 -16.58
CA LYS A 140 -2.19 -10.77 -16.04
C LYS A 140 -1.31 -9.77 -15.29
N HIS A 141 -1.75 -8.50 -15.28
CA HIS A 141 -1.16 -7.45 -14.48
C HIS A 141 -1.71 -7.45 -13.05
N HIS A 142 -0.82 -7.37 -12.05
CA HIS A 142 -1.22 -7.12 -10.69
C HIS A 142 -1.40 -5.62 -10.46
N LEU A 143 -2.66 -5.23 -10.29
CA LEU A 143 -3.07 -3.86 -9.95
C LEU A 143 -2.45 -2.79 -10.89
N GLY A 144 -2.31 -3.12 -12.18
CA GLY A 144 -1.82 -2.20 -13.20
C GLY A 144 -0.36 -1.78 -13.06
N VAL A 145 0.42 -2.42 -12.17
CA VAL A 145 1.85 -2.14 -11.91
C VAL A 145 2.74 -3.31 -12.30
N SER A 146 2.51 -4.49 -11.71
CA SER A 146 3.37 -5.68 -11.95
C SER A 146 4.86 -5.42 -11.67
N GLY A 147 5.16 -4.82 -10.52
CA GLY A 147 6.49 -4.30 -10.19
C GLY A 147 7.51 -5.34 -9.75
N PHE A 148 7.13 -6.62 -9.54
CA PHE A 148 8.11 -7.67 -9.22
C PHE A 148 8.78 -8.21 -10.49
N ALA A 149 9.33 -7.32 -11.29
CA ALA A 149 10.01 -7.60 -12.54
C ALA A 149 11.10 -6.57 -12.82
N THR A 150 12.01 -6.90 -13.74
CA THR A 150 13.05 -5.97 -14.16
C THR A 150 12.51 -4.73 -14.88
N HIS A 151 11.38 -4.88 -15.58
CA HIS A 151 10.69 -3.78 -16.27
C HIS A 151 9.18 -4.00 -16.22
N ALA A 152 8.43 -2.91 -16.31
CA ALA A 152 6.98 -2.93 -16.44
C ALA A 152 6.49 -1.88 -17.44
N VAL A 153 5.45 -2.21 -18.19
CA VAL A 153 4.65 -1.23 -18.92
C VAL A 153 3.42 -0.91 -18.11
N VAL A 154 3.18 0.37 -17.85
CA VAL A 154 2.09 0.85 -17.01
C VAL A 154 1.41 2.07 -17.65
N SER A 155 0.19 2.37 -17.23
CA SER A 155 -0.46 3.63 -17.61
C SER A 155 0.33 4.83 -17.09
N ARG A 156 0.45 5.90 -17.89
CA ARG A 156 0.98 7.21 -17.43
C ARG A 156 0.26 7.68 -16.15
N LYS A 157 -1.02 7.32 -15.99
CA LYS A 157 -1.85 7.66 -14.82
C LYS A 157 -1.52 6.86 -13.55
N SER A 158 -0.66 5.85 -13.65
CA SER A 158 -0.17 5.03 -12.53
C SER A 158 1.20 5.46 -12.01
N VAL A 159 1.82 6.49 -12.59
CA VAL A 159 3.16 6.94 -12.19
C VAL A 159 3.20 8.41 -11.79
N VAL A 160 4.03 8.72 -10.81
CA VAL A 160 4.29 10.09 -10.35
C VAL A 160 5.80 10.32 -10.37
N ALA A 161 6.24 11.37 -11.06
CA ALA A 161 7.65 11.76 -11.11
C ALA A 161 8.13 12.20 -9.72
N VAL A 162 9.35 11.80 -9.38
CA VAL A 162 10.08 12.26 -8.20
C VAL A 162 11.51 12.59 -8.58
N ASP A 163 12.14 13.45 -7.78
CA ASP A 163 13.52 13.88 -8.04
C ASP A 163 14.52 12.77 -7.69
N ASP A 164 15.72 12.86 -8.27
CA ASP A 164 16.77 11.84 -8.18
C ASP A 164 17.40 11.71 -6.80
N ASP A 165 17.23 12.70 -5.91
CA ASP A 165 17.72 12.67 -4.54
C ASP A 165 16.99 11.65 -3.65
N ILE A 166 15.78 11.21 -4.05
CA ILE A 166 15.04 10.17 -3.32
C ILE A 166 15.55 8.80 -3.72
N PRO A 167 16.11 7.99 -2.80
CA PRO A 167 16.54 6.62 -3.09
C PRO A 167 15.39 5.77 -3.64
N ALA A 168 15.70 4.83 -4.54
CA ALA A 168 14.68 4.02 -5.24
C ALA A 168 13.81 3.18 -4.28
N ASP A 169 14.40 2.65 -3.21
CA ASP A 169 13.70 1.88 -2.18
C ASP A 169 12.76 2.75 -1.34
N VAL A 170 13.17 3.98 -1.00
CA VAL A 170 12.28 4.99 -0.37
C VAL A 170 11.14 5.35 -1.33
N ALA A 171 11.46 5.64 -2.60
CA ALA A 171 10.49 5.98 -3.63
C ALA A 171 9.44 4.87 -3.81
N ALA A 172 9.85 3.59 -3.84
CA ALA A 172 8.93 2.46 -3.95
C ALA A 172 7.89 2.46 -2.82
N VAL A 173 8.32 2.63 -1.56
CA VAL A 173 7.45 2.60 -0.38
C VAL A 173 6.46 3.78 -0.34
N LEU A 174 6.77 4.89 -1.00
CA LEU A 174 5.83 6.02 -1.15
C LEU A 174 4.56 5.61 -1.90
N GLY A 175 4.63 4.67 -2.86
CA GLY A 175 3.54 4.34 -3.79
C GLY A 175 2.34 3.60 -3.18
N CYS A 176 2.49 2.97 -2.03
CA CYS A 176 1.43 2.21 -1.36
C CYS A 176 1.40 2.45 0.15
N ALA A 177 2.42 1.99 0.89
CA ALA A 177 2.39 2.03 2.35
C ALA A 177 2.27 3.46 2.90
N VAL A 178 3.08 4.39 2.37
CA VAL A 178 3.07 5.79 2.81
C VAL A 178 1.82 6.52 2.31
N LEU A 179 1.43 6.34 1.04
CA LEU A 179 0.17 6.91 0.54
C LEU A 179 -1.02 6.47 1.39
N THR A 180 -1.11 5.18 1.73
CA THR A 180 -2.24 4.64 2.49
C THR A 180 -2.19 5.11 3.95
N GLY A 181 -1.08 4.89 4.64
CA GLY A 181 -0.94 5.23 6.06
C GLY A 181 -0.89 6.72 6.31
N GLY A 182 -0.12 7.45 5.50
CA GLY A 182 -0.04 8.91 5.57
C GLY A 182 -1.37 9.57 5.22
N GLY A 183 -2.03 9.11 4.15
CA GLY A 183 -3.34 9.61 3.74
C GLY A 183 -4.44 9.29 4.75
N ALA A 184 -4.37 8.16 5.45
CA ALA A 184 -5.28 7.86 6.56
C ALA A 184 -5.22 8.96 7.63
N VAL A 185 -4.02 9.48 7.91
CA VAL A 185 -3.82 10.60 8.85
C VAL A 185 -4.22 11.93 8.22
N LEU A 186 -3.61 12.30 7.07
CA LEU A 186 -3.71 13.64 6.49
C LEU A 186 -5.03 13.91 5.76
N ASN A 187 -5.54 12.92 5.03
CA ASN A 187 -6.70 13.12 4.15
C ASN A 187 -8.02 12.69 4.82
N ALA A 188 -8.01 11.62 5.63
CA ALA A 188 -9.20 11.08 6.26
C ALA A 188 -9.33 11.47 7.74
N GLY A 189 -8.33 11.21 8.57
CA GLY A 189 -8.35 11.46 10.01
C GLY A 189 -8.27 12.94 10.36
N ARG A 190 -7.38 13.67 9.70
CA ARG A 190 -7.18 15.14 9.82
C ARG A 190 -7.06 15.60 11.27
N PRO A 191 -6.09 15.08 12.04
CA PRO A 191 -5.93 15.45 13.43
C PRO A 191 -5.67 16.96 13.56
N ARG A 192 -6.37 17.59 14.51
CA ARG A 192 -6.09 18.97 14.90
C ARG A 192 -4.93 19.01 15.89
N PRO A 193 -4.23 20.15 16.04
CA PRO A 193 -3.19 20.29 17.06
C PRO A 193 -3.69 19.85 18.44
N GLY A 194 -2.91 19.00 19.12
CA GLY A 194 -3.25 18.49 20.45
C GLY A 194 -4.15 17.24 20.47
N GLN A 195 -4.77 16.86 19.35
CA GLN A 195 -5.54 15.61 19.28
C GLN A 195 -4.64 14.37 19.29
N SER A 196 -5.15 13.30 19.88
CA SER A 196 -4.51 11.99 19.92
C SER A 196 -4.82 11.16 18.66
N VAL A 197 -3.80 10.42 18.17
CA VAL A 197 -3.92 9.46 17.07
C VAL A 197 -3.53 8.08 17.56
N MET A 198 -4.45 7.12 17.45
CA MET A 198 -4.18 5.70 17.72
C MET A 198 -4.13 4.93 16.41
N VAL A 199 -3.18 4.01 16.28
CA VAL A 199 -3.03 3.11 15.12
C VAL A 199 -3.13 1.67 15.59
N ILE A 200 -4.10 0.92 15.05
CA ILE A 200 -4.32 -0.50 15.32
C ILE A 200 -3.84 -1.32 14.12
N GLY A 201 -2.84 -2.18 14.36
CA GLY A 201 -2.16 -2.93 13.31
C GLY A 201 -0.91 -2.21 12.81
N LEU A 202 0.25 -2.63 13.31
CA LEU A 202 1.55 -2.01 13.05
C LEU A 202 2.34 -2.76 11.96
N GLY A 203 1.68 -3.00 10.81
CA GLY A 203 2.32 -3.37 9.55
C GLY A 203 2.86 -2.13 8.81
N GLY A 204 3.28 -2.29 7.56
CA GLY A 204 3.85 -1.18 6.78
C GLY A 204 2.95 0.07 6.71
N VAL A 205 1.64 -0.12 6.52
CA VAL A 205 0.65 0.98 6.49
C VAL A 205 0.50 1.62 7.88
N GLY A 206 0.37 0.80 8.93
CA GLY A 206 0.22 1.32 10.30
C GLY A 206 1.46 2.08 10.78
N MET A 207 2.66 1.57 10.48
CA MET A 207 3.92 2.28 10.79
C MET A 207 4.04 3.60 10.02
N ALA A 208 3.61 3.64 8.76
CA ALA A 208 3.54 4.89 8.00
C ALA A 208 2.55 5.87 8.62
N SER A 209 1.42 5.38 9.17
CA SER A 209 0.48 6.21 9.93
C SER A 209 1.10 6.77 11.21
N ILE A 210 1.86 5.96 11.96
CA ILE A 210 2.63 6.43 13.14
C ILE A 210 3.59 7.55 12.75
N LEU A 211 4.46 7.31 11.75
CA LEU A 211 5.40 8.33 11.27
C LEU A 211 4.70 9.63 10.87
N THR A 212 3.59 9.51 10.16
CA THR A 212 2.84 10.69 9.69
C THR A 212 2.19 11.42 10.86
N ALA A 213 1.57 10.72 11.81
CA ALA A 213 0.97 11.34 12.99
C ALA A 213 2.00 12.11 13.83
N VAL A 214 3.21 11.54 13.99
CA VAL A 214 4.35 12.23 14.63
C VAL A 214 4.76 13.46 13.83
N SER A 215 4.89 13.34 12.51
CA SER A 215 5.38 14.42 11.64
C SER A 215 4.46 15.64 11.58
N VAL A 216 3.16 15.45 11.83
CA VAL A 216 2.16 16.54 11.87
C VAL A 216 1.91 17.08 13.28
N GLY A 217 2.64 16.58 14.29
CA GLY A 217 2.55 17.08 15.66
C GLY A 217 1.26 16.70 16.38
N ALA A 218 0.77 15.47 16.19
CA ALA A 218 -0.32 14.95 17.01
C ALA A 218 0.04 15.01 18.50
N GLY A 219 -0.93 15.27 19.37
CA GLY A 219 -0.69 15.43 20.81
C GLY A 219 -0.19 14.15 21.48
N GLU A 220 -0.81 13.02 21.15
CA GLU A 220 -0.36 11.69 21.50
C GLU A 220 -0.42 10.78 20.27
N VAL A 221 0.57 9.91 20.11
CA VAL A 221 0.60 8.88 19.06
C VAL A 221 0.69 7.51 19.72
N ILE A 222 -0.36 6.70 19.54
CA ILE A 222 -0.56 5.43 20.24
C ILE A 222 -0.51 4.29 19.24
N GLY A 223 0.39 3.33 19.44
CA GLY A 223 0.51 2.12 18.61
C GLY A 223 -0.10 0.90 19.28
N ILE A 224 -0.92 0.11 18.55
CA ILE A 224 -1.55 -1.12 19.03
C ILE A 224 -1.21 -2.28 18.10
N ASP A 225 -0.55 -3.31 18.62
CA ASP A 225 -0.29 -4.57 17.91
C ASP A 225 -0.13 -5.73 18.89
N GLY A 226 -0.40 -6.95 18.42
CA GLY A 226 -0.17 -8.18 19.20
C GLY A 226 1.29 -8.64 19.23
N VAL A 227 2.15 -8.09 18.38
CA VAL A 227 3.56 -8.49 18.24
C VAL A 227 4.46 -7.52 19.00
N PRO A 228 5.16 -7.95 20.08
CA PRO A 228 5.98 -7.05 20.91
C PRO A 228 7.06 -6.28 20.15
N ASP A 229 7.72 -6.93 19.19
CA ASP A 229 8.77 -6.28 18.37
C ASP A 229 8.22 -5.10 17.57
N LYS A 230 7.00 -5.21 17.05
CA LYS A 230 6.34 -4.10 16.34
C LYS A 230 6.01 -2.94 17.29
N LEU A 231 5.65 -3.23 18.53
CA LEU A 231 5.44 -2.18 19.54
C LEU A 231 6.74 -1.42 19.84
N ALA A 232 7.88 -2.15 19.90
CA ALA A 232 9.19 -1.53 20.07
C ALA A 232 9.54 -0.61 18.89
N VAL A 233 9.39 -1.09 17.65
CA VAL A 233 9.63 -0.27 16.45
C VAL A 233 8.71 0.95 16.41
N ALA A 234 7.44 0.83 16.77
CA ALA A 234 6.53 1.99 16.81
C ALA A 234 7.03 3.09 17.78
N ARG A 235 7.62 2.71 18.94
CA ARG A 235 8.25 3.67 19.86
C ARG A 235 9.47 4.35 19.22
N GLU A 236 10.32 3.59 18.53
CA GLU A 236 11.48 4.13 17.80
C GLU A 236 11.06 5.11 16.69
N LEU A 237 9.88 4.89 16.09
CA LEU A 237 9.27 5.78 15.09
C LEU A 237 8.58 7.00 15.72
N GLY A 238 8.52 7.09 17.06
CA GLY A 238 8.01 8.26 17.78
C GLY A 238 6.61 8.06 18.40
N ALA A 239 6.07 6.84 18.45
CA ALA A 239 4.85 6.60 19.21
C ALA A 239 5.09 6.91 20.69
N THR A 240 4.22 7.74 21.29
CA THR A 240 4.31 8.15 22.69
C THR A 240 3.92 7.04 23.64
N GLN A 241 3.01 6.17 23.20
CA GLN A 241 2.54 5.00 23.94
C GLN A 241 2.33 3.83 22.97
N THR A 242 2.51 2.60 23.49
CA THR A 242 2.19 1.39 22.75
C THR A 242 1.61 0.34 23.69
N PHE A 243 0.62 -0.42 23.22
CA PHE A 243 -0.05 -1.45 23.98
C PHE A 243 -0.35 -2.67 23.13
N SER A 244 -0.43 -3.83 23.76
CA SER A 244 -1.14 -4.95 23.18
C SER A 244 -2.65 -4.65 23.13
N PRO A 245 -3.43 -5.35 22.28
CA PRO A 245 -4.89 -5.18 22.26
C PRO A 245 -5.55 -5.38 23.63
N ALA A 246 -5.08 -6.36 24.40
CA ALA A 246 -5.60 -6.65 25.75
C ALA A 246 -5.30 -5.51 26.75
N GLU A 247 -4.05 -5.03 26.78
CA GLU A 247 -3.66 -3.91 27.65
C GLU A 247 -4.42 -2.62 27.32
N ARG A 248 -4.62 -2.34 26.01
CA ARG A 248 -5.42 -1.17 25.58
C ARG A 248 -6.87 -1.28 26.11
N GLU A 249 -7.46 -2.49 26.01
CA GLU A 249 -8.84 -2.73 26.48
C GLU A 249 -8.95 -2.63 27.99
N GLU A 250 -8.09 -3.28 28.74
CA GLU A 250 -8.05 -3.26 30.21
C GLU A 250 -7.89 -1.84 30.76
N ARG A 251 -7.02 -1.03 30.12
CA ARG A 251 -6.79 0.36 30.53
C ARG A 251 -7.83 1.34 30.00
N GLY A 252 -8.74 0.91 29.12
CA GLY A 252 -9.77 1.76 28.54
C GLY A 252 -9.21 2.91 27.68
N VAL A 253 -8.00 2.73 27.08
CA VAL A 253 -7.35 3.79 26.31
C VAL A 253 -8.17 4.12 25.07
N LYS A 254 -8.47 5.39 24.86
CA LYS A 254 -9.18 5.95 23.69
C LYS A 254 -8.36 7.05 23.05
N ALA A 255 -8.67 7.36 21.78
CA ALA A 255 -8.06 8.46 21.04
C ALA A 255 -9.10 9.21 20.20
N ASP A 256 -8.78 10.47 19.86
CA ASP A 256 -9.64 11.29 19.00
C ASP A 256 -9.73 10.75 17.58
N ILE A 257 -8.60 10.29 17.05
CA ILE A 257 -8.51 9.64 15.74
C ILE A 257 -7.98 8.22 15.93
N VAL A 258 -8.70 7.23 15.42
CA VAL A 258 -8.25 5.83 15.46
C VAL A 258 -8.15 5.28 14.05
N ILE A 259 -6.94 4.87 13.65
CA ILE A 259 -6.66 4.29 12.34
C ILE A 259 -6.58 2.78 12.47
N GLU A 260 -7.47 2.08 11.77
CA GLU A 260 -7.47 0.62 11.67
C GLU A 260 -6.72 0.20 10.41
N ALA A 261 -5.57 -0.45 10.59
CA ALA A 261 -4.68 -0.91 9.53
C ALA A 261 -4.33 -2.41 9.62
N ALA A 262 -5.04 -3.17 10.47
CA ALA A 262 -4.85 -4.61 10.63
C ALA A 262 -5.65 -5.43 9.62
N GLY A 263 -6.76 -4.89 9.10
CA GLY A 263 -7.57 -5.52 8.05
C GLY A 263 -8.35 -6.75 8.50
N ASN A 264 -8.91 -6.74 9.70
CA ASN A 264 -9.80 -7.80 10.16
C ASN A 264 -10.96 -7.28 11.02
N ALA A 265 -12.04 -8.05 11.11
CA ALA A 265 -13.29 -7.65 11.76
C ALA A 265 -13.09 -7.24 13.24
N ARG A 266 -12.27 -7.99 14.00
CA ARG A 266 -11.98 -7.69 15.42
C ARG A 266 -11.22 -6.38 15.59
N ALA A 267 -10.24 -6.13 14.75
CA ALA A 267 -9.47 -4.89 14.80
C ALA A 267 -10.35 -3.67 14.48
N PHE A 268 -11.28 -3.82 13.52
CA PHE A 268 -12.25 -2.76 13.20
C PHE A 268 -13.20 -2.49 14.38
N GLU A 269 -13.76 -3.53 15.01
CA GLU A 269 -14.59 -3.39 16.22
C GLU A 269 -13.83 -2.70 17.36
N ALA A 270 -12.58 -3.14 17.58
CA ALA A 270 -11.69 -2.54 18.58
C ALA A 270 -11.37 -1.07 18.28
N ALA A 271 -11.21 -0.71 17.01
CA ALA A 271 -10.96 0.68 16.59
C ALA A 271 -12.19 1.56 16.87
N VAL A 272 -13.39 1.11 16.54
CA VAL A 272 -14.62 1.84 16.85
C VAL A 272 -14.79 1.99 18.37
N ALA A 273 -14.51 0.95 19.15
CA ALA A 273 -14.60 1.01 20.62
C ALA A 273 -13.54 1.92 21.25
N ALA A 274 -12.34 2.00 20.64
CA ALA A 274 -11.25 2.86 21.10
C ALA A 274 -11.37 4.33 20.67
N THR A 275 -12.33 4.66 19.81
CA THR A 275 -12.57 6.05 19.40
C THR A 275 -13.25 6.82 20.54
N ALA A 276 -12.71 7.98 20.89
CA ALA A 276 -13.27 8.86 21.92
C ALA A 276 -14.61 9.47 21.47
N PRO A 277 -15.48 9.97 22.37
CA PRO A 277 -16.65 10.74 21.99
C PRO A 277 -16.30 11.93 21.08
N GLY A 278 -17.04 12.13 20.00
CA GLY A 278 -16.75 13.13 18.97
C GLY A 278 -15.60 12.77 18.04
N GLY A 279 -14.96 11.62 18.24
CA GLY A 279 -13.77 11.20 17.48
C GLY A 279 -14.11 10.48 16.16
N THR A 280 -13.05 10.12 15.42
CA THR A 280 -13.15 9.51 14.09
C THR A 280 -12.38 8.21 14.03
N THR A 281 -13.04 7.13 13.60
CA THR A 281 -12.40 5.88 13.18
C THR A 281 -12.14 5.93 11.68
N VAL A 282 -10.91 5.72 11.24
CA VAL A 282 -10.53 5.58 9.83
C VAL A 282 -10.10 4.14 9.60
N THR A 283 -10.79 3.38 8.73
CA THR A 283 -10.39 2.03 8.35
C THR A 283 -9.73 2.04 6.97
N VAL A 284 -8.50 1.53 6.90
CA VAL A 284 -7.72 1.32 5.67
C VAL A 284 -7.38 -0.14 5.45
N GLY A 285 -7.57 -0.96 6.49
CA GLY A 285 -7.36 -2.40 6.41
C GLY A 285 -8.34 -3.05 5.43
N LEU A 286 -7.90 -4.10 4.75
CA LEU A 286 -8.70 -4.80 3.75
C LEU A 286 -8.98 -6.23 4.24
N PRO A 287 -10.09 -6.47 4.96
CA PRO A 287 -10.47 -7.80 5.43
C PRO A 287 -10.90 -8.72 4.28
N ALA A 288 -11.11 -10.01 4.57
CA ALA A 288 -11.74 -10.93 3.63
C ALA A 288 -13.14 -10.43 3.23
N PRO A 289 -13.61 -10.70 1.99
CA PRO A 289 -14.87 -10.14 1.47
C PRO A 289 -16.13 -10.53 2.26
N ASP A 290 -16.08 -11.66 2.97
CA ASP A 290 -17.16 -12.18 3.80
C ASP A 290 -17.07 -11.76 5.29
N ALA A 291 -15.99 -11.06 5.67
CA ALA A 291 -15.83 -10.56 7.03
C ALA A 291 -16.99 -9.63 7.43
N ARG A 292 -17.47 -9.80 8.66
CA ARG A 292 -18.55 -9.00 9.23
C ARG A 292 -18.14 -8.51 10.62
N SER A 293 -18.55 -7.29 10.96
CA SER A 293 -18.29 -6.66 12.25
C SER A 293 -19.59 -6.23 12.91
N SER A 294 -19.64 -6.31 14.24
CA SER A 294 -20.75 -5.85 15.06
C SER A 294 -20.38 -4.56 15.78
N ILE A 295 -21.09 -3.48 15.50
CA ILE A 295 -20.92 -2.19 16.17
C ILE A 295 -22.26 -1.70 16.71
N SER A 296 -22.23 -0.92 17.83
CA SER A 296 -23.44 -0.35 18.45
C SER A 296 -23.88 0.91 17.72
N PRO A 297 -25.04 0.94 17.05
CA PRO A 297 -25.57 2.17 16.47
C PRO A 297 -25.84 3.25 17.53
N LEU A 298 -26.32 2.85 18.72
CA LEU A 298 -26.55 3.78 19.83
C LEU A 298 -25.25 4.47 20.25
N GLY A 299 -24.13 3.71 20.32
CA GLY A 299 -22.83 4.28 20.68
C GLY A 299 -22.32 5.30 19.64
N LEU A 300 -22.59 5.07 18.34
CA LEU A 300 -22.28 6.06 17.30
C LEU A 300 -23.05 7.36 17.48
N VAL A 301 -24.36 7.27 17.73
CA VAL A 301 -25.21 8.45 17.85
C VAL A 301 -24.97 9.19 19.18
N ALA A 302 -24.95 8.47 20.30
CA ALA A 302 -24.84 9.06 21.63
C ALA A 302 -23.49 9.73 21.88
N GLU A 303 -22.42 9.22 21.24
CA GLU A 303 -21.08 9.77 21.37
C GLU A 303 -20.63 10.58 20.13
N ALA A 304 -21.52 10.82 19.18
CA ALA A 304 -21.25 11.58 17.95
C ALA A 304 -19.98 11.13 17.19
N ARG A 305 -19.74 9.83 17.11
CA ARG A 305 -18.54 9.26 16.44
C ARG A 305 -18.72 9.21 14.93
N THR A 306 -17.60 9.34 14.21
CA THR A 306 -17.54 9.19 12.76
C THR A 306 -16.76 7.92 12.40
N ILE A 307 -17.21 7.19 11.36
CA ILE A 307 -16.48 6.07 10.75
C ILE A 307 -16.25 6.41 9.28
N ILE A 308 -15.00 6.33 8.84
CA ILE A 308 -14.59 6.64 7.46
C ILE A 308 -13.85 5.43 6.88
N GLY A 309 -14.33 4.92 5.74
CA GLY A 309 -13.53 4.03 4.89
C GLY A 309 -12.55 4.83 4.04
N SER A 310 -11.29 4.44 4.00
CA SER A 310 -10.25 5.16 3.27
C SER A 310 -9.43 4.21 2.40
N TYR A 311 -9.72 4.17 1.10
CA TYR A 311 -8.98 3.36 0.13
C TYR A 311 -7.74 4.13 -0.34
N LEU A 312 -6.56 3.50 -0.31
CA LEU A 312 -5.26 4.14 -0.61
C LEU A 312 -5.03 5.44 0.21
N GLY A 313 -5.56 5.51 1.44
CA GLY A 313 -5.44 6.71 2.28
C GLY A 313 -6.24 7.91 1.76
N SER A 314 -7.30 7.71 0.98
CA SER A 314 -8.03 8.78 0.30
C SER A 314 -7.08 9.73 -0.47
N ALA A 315 -6.02 9.16 -1.06
CA ALA A 315 -4.94 9.90 -1.67
C ALA A 315 -5.22 10.26 -3.14
N VAL A 316 -4.66 11.39 -3.54
CA VAL A 316 -4.43 11.76 -4.93
C VAL A 316 -2.92 11.66 -5.19
N PRO A 317 -2.41 10.59 -5.81
CA PRO A 317 -0.98 10.32 -5.90
C PRO A 317 -0.14 11.49 -6.41
N SER A 318 -0.61 12.19 -7.44
CA SER A 318 0.09 13.35 -8.03
C SER A 318 0.20 14.56 -7.08
N ARG A 319 -0.66 14.66 -6.07
CA ARG A 319 -0.62 15.68 -5.02
C ARG A 319 0.21 15.18 -3.83
N ASP A 320 -0.02 13.95 -3.40
CA ASP A 320 0.41 13.49 -2.08
C ASP A 320 1.83 12.90 -2.10
N ILE A 321 2.27 12.25 -3.20
CA ILE A 321 3.64 11.74 -3.31
C ILE A 321 4.67 12.89 -3.25
N PRO A 322 4.53 14.01 -3.99
CA PRO A 322 5.43 15.15 -3.83
C PRO A 322 5.45 15.73 -2.42
N LEU A 323 4.32 15.77 -1.72
CA LEU A 323 4.25 16.20 -0.33
C LEU A 323 5.06 15.27 0.59
N TYR A 324 4.89 13.94 0.49
CA TYR A 324 5.66 13.00 1.29
C TYR A 324 7.15 13.02 0.95
N ALA A 325 7.50 13.20 -0.32
CA ALA A 325 8.87 13.39 -0.77
C ALA A 325 9.52 14.63 -0.13
N GLN A 326 8.79 15.74 -0.06
CA GLN A 326 9.23 16.94 0.62
C GLN A 326 9.40 16.71 2.14
N MET A 327 8.42 16.08 2.80
CA MET A 327 8.50 15.76 4.23
C MET A 327 9.68 14.84 4.54
N TRP A 328 10.01 13.91 3.63
CA TRP A 328 11.19 13.07 3.74
C TRP A 328 12.49 13.90 3.66
N ARG A 329 12.62 14.79 2.67
CA ARG A 329 13.78 15.71 2.52
C ARG A 329 14.01 16.58 3.75
N GLU A 330 12.93 17.02 4.36
CA GLU A 330 12.95 17.83 5.58
C GLU A 330 13.26 17.00 6.85
N GLY A 331 13.45 15.69 6.72
CA GLY A 331 13.69 14.77 7.84
C GLY A 331 12.48 14.54 8.75
N ARG A 332 11.30 15.06 8.38
CA ARG A 332 10.06 14.91 9.15
C ARG A 332 9.39 13.55 8.96
N LEU A 333 9.62 12.91 7.83
CA LEU A 333 9.03 11.61 7.48
C LEU A 333 10.14 10.62 7.06
N PRO A 334 10.89 10.02 7.98
CA PRO A 334 12.01 9.13 7.68
C PRO A 334 11.51 7.76 7.18
N VAL A 335 11.06 7.71 5.92
CA VAL A 335 10.43 6.54 5.26
C VAL A 335 11.37 5.32 5.23
N GLU A 336 12.68 5.52 5.13
CA GLU A 336 13.69 4.47 5.17
C GLU A 336 13.62 3.59 6.43
N LYS A 337 13.12 4.12 7.55
CA LYS A 337 12.91 3.36 8.79
C LYS A 337 11.79 2.32 8.70
N LEU A 338 10.94 2.39 7.68
CA LEU A 338 9.92 1.38 7.41
C LEU A 338 10.52 0.14 6.74
N ILE A 339 11.68 0.27 6.08
CA ILE A 339 12.32 -0.81 5.32
C ILE A 339 13.04 -1.74 6.29
N SER A 340 12.45 -2.90 6.57
CA SER A 340 13.01 -3.90 7.48
C SER A 340 14.09 -4.78 6.81
N SER A 341 14.00 -5.00 5.50
CA SER A 341 15.01 -5.75 4.75
C SER A 341 14.98 -5.47 3.25
N ARG A 342 16.11 -5.72 2.60
CA ARG A 342 16.25 -5.73 1.13
C ARG A 342 16.52 -7.15 0.68
N ILE A 343 15.82 -7.62 -0.35
CA ILE A 343 15.90 -8.99 -0.85
C ILE A 343 16.08 -9.00 -2.38
N GLY A 344 16.55 -10.11 -2.92
CA GLY A 344 16.55 -10.34 -4.35
C GLY A 344 15.19 -10.87 -4.86
N LEU A 345 14.90 -10.72 -6.15
CA LEU A 345 13.66 -11.21 -6.77
C LEU A 345 13.46 -12.73 -6.53
N ALA A 346 14.55 -13.52 -6.49
CA ALA A 346 14.51 -14.96 -6.25
C ALA A 346 14.00 -15.33 -4.85
N ASP A 347 14.06 -14.42 -3.89
CA ASP A 347 13.67 -14.63 -2.50
C ASP A 347 12.17 -14.34 -2.23
N VAL A 348 11.39 -13.98 -3.25
CA VAL A 348 10.01 -13.50 -3.09
C VAL A 348 9.12 -14.47 -2.31
N ASN A 349 9.21 -15.78 -2.54
CA ASN A 349 8.42 -16.76 -1.80
C ASN A 349 8.77 -16.78 -0.30
N ARG A 350 10.07 -16.73 0.04
CA ARG A 350 10.51 -16.59 1.44
C ARG A 350 10.04 -15.27 2.04
N GLY A 351 10.14 -14.18 1.28
CA GLY A 351 9.64 -12.87 1.70
C GLY A 351 8.14 -12.90 2.02
N MET A 352 7.34 -13.64 1.27
CA MET A 352 5.92 -13.84 1.55
C MET A 352 5.69 -14.62 2.85
N ASP A 353 6.52 -15.62 3.17
CA ASP A 353 6.44 -16.33 4.45
C ASP A 353 6.77 -15.41 5.63
N GLU A 354 7.86 -14.63 5.56
CA GLU A 354 8.25 -13.67 6.58
C GLU A 354 7.18 -12.60 6.82
N LEU A 355 6.53 -12.16 5.74
CA LEU A 355 5.42 -11.21 5.80
C LEU A 355 4.19 -11.83 6.49
N ALA A 356 3.85 -13.08 6.15
CA ALA A 356 2.75 -13.82 6.76
C ALA A 356 2.99 -14.13 8.24
N ASP A 357 4.25 -14.32 8.66
CA ASP A 357 4.66 -14.50 10.06
C ASP A 357 4.65 -13.17 10.85
N GLY A 358 4.43 -12.03 10.17
CA GLY A 358 4.48 -10.71 10.81
C GLY A 358 5.89 -10.26 11.21
N LYS A 359 6.94 -10.93 10.72
CA LYS A 359 8.34 -10.64 11.04
C LYS A 359 8.88 -9.40 10.31
N ALA A 360 8.26 -9.03 9.20
CA ALA A 360 8.66 -7.89 8.37
C ALA A 360 7.64 -6.75 8.45
N ILE A 361 8.11 -5.51 8.50
CA ILE A 361 7.28 -4.31 8.33
C ILE A 361 7.13 -4.02 6.85
N ARG A 362 8.27 -3.82 6.17
CA ARG A 362 8.34 -3.65 4.71
C ARG A 362 9.64 -4.27 4.19
N GLN A 363 9.52 -5.27 3.32
CA GLN A 363 10.63 -5.81 2.56
C GLN A 363 10.64 -5.16 1.19
N VAL A 364 11.82 -4.89 0.65
CA VAL A 364 11.99 -4.28 -0.67
C VAL A 364 12.86 -5.18 -1.54
N ILE A 365 12.34 -5.57 -2.71
CA ILE A 365 13.12 -6.22 -3.77
C ILE A 365 13.95 -5.12 -4.44
N THR A 366 15.24 -5.37 -4.62
CA THR A 366 16.16 -4.50 -5.37
C THR A 366 16.62 -5.21 -6.64
N PHE A 367 16.80 -4.43 -7.73
CA PHE A 367 17.14 -4.93 -9.06
C PHE A 367 18.50 -4.41 -9.53
#